data_3f51a2a7eba3721d2690f5aa96a4b33b
#
_entry.id   3f51a2a7eba3721d2690f5aa96a4b33b
#
_cell.length_a   1.000
_cell.length_b   1.000
_cell.length_c   1.000
_cell.angle_alpha   90.00
_cell.angle_beta   90.00
_cell.angle_gamma   90.00
#
_symmetry.space_group_name_H-M   'P 1'
#
loop_
_entity.id
_entity.type
_entity.pdbx_description
1 polymer ?
#
loop_
_entity_poly.entity_id
_entity_poly.type
_entity_poly.pdbx_seq_one_letter_code
_entity_poly.pdbx_strand_id
1 'polypeptide(L)'
;MSKKVIIDGCDLTGKTTLINKLIAYYNDPDLSYLHFSYRDRTDYDFYNTMLDKENFISDRHFIDEIIYPLIFNRKANLNTDEFAKLLDKCNKENIKIIILITDPSELLKRMRDEEEPEIKNNLLKINKSFIDLAKHYNLQVFDTSKDSFENIVAYIGGKNERNKSNMSKQISRKSRRFSK
;
A
#
# COMPACT_ATOMS: atom_id res chain seq x y z
N MET A 1 11.25 -11.90 -9.69
CA MET A 1 11.61 -10.90 -8.66
C MET A 1 10.54 -10.94 -7.60
N SER A 2 10.93 -11.15 -6.35
CA SER A 2 10.02 -11.11 -5.19
C SER A 2 9.37 -9.73 -5.08
N LYS A 3 8.06 -9.70 -4.87
CA LYS A 3 7.28 -8.47 -4.70
C LYS A 3 6.77 -8.44 -3.27
N LYS A 4 7.39 -7.58 -2.47
CA LYS A 4 6.97 -7.35 -1.09
C LYS A 4 6.52 -5.89 -0.98
N VAL A 5 5.21 -5.68 -0.80
CA VAL A 5 4.62 -4.35 -0.80
C VAL A 5 3.65 -4.20 0.37
N ILE A 6 3.86 -3.17 1.16
CA ILE A 6 2.95 -2.72 2.20
C ILE A 6 2.24 -1.47 1.69
N ILE A 7 0.91 -1.48 1.69
CA ILE A 7 0.08 -0.34 1.34
C ILE A 7 -0.70 0.07 2.57
N ASP A 8 -0.40 1.26 3.06
CA ASP A 8 -1.00 1.80 4.25
C ASP A 8 -1.55 3.22 4.00
N GLY A 9 -2.28 3.78 4.93
CA GLY A 9 -2.88 5.09 4.80
C GLY A 9 -4.27 5.17 5.43
N CYS A 10 -4.82 6.35 5.48
CA CYS A 10 -6.12 6.63 6.06
C CYS A 10 -7.24 5.81 5.38
N ASP A 11 -8.33 5.59 6.10
CA ASP A 11 -9.54 5.04 5.50
C ASP A 11 -10.01 5.93 4.34
N LEU A 12 -10.70 5.34 3.38
CA LEU A 12 -11.24 6.01 2.18
C LEU A 12 -10.19 6.58 1.20
N THR A 13 -8.89 6.36 1.41
CA THR A 13 -7.84 6.77 0.46
C THR A 13 -7.75 5.87 -0.77
N GLY A 14 -8.50 4.76 -0.82
CA GLY A 14 -8.54 3.87 -1.99
C GLY A 14 -7.55 2.71 -1.94
N LYS A 15 -7.05 2.32 -0.77
CA LYS A 15 -6.12 1.19 -0.58
C LYS A 15 -6.61 -0.08 -1.27
N THR A 16 -7.79 -0.56 -0.92
CA THR A 16 -8.37 -1.79 -1.47
C THR A 16 -8.54 -1.73 -2.98
N THR A 17 -8.92 -0.55 -3.51
CA THR A 17 -9.03 -0.35 -4.97
C THR A 17 -7.66 -0.47 -5.64
N LEU A 18 -6.62 0.13 -5.08
CA LEU A 18 -5.25 0.02 -5.59
C LEU A 18 -4.75 -1.42 -5.53
N ILE A 19 -4.95 -2.10 -4.40
CA ILE A 19 -4.50 -3.48 -4.20
C ILE A 19 -5.13 -4.42 -5.21
N ASN A 20 -6.45 -4.32 -5.42
CA ASN A 20 -7.14 -5.12 -6.43
C ASN A 20 -6.59 -4.87 -7.84
N LYS A 21 -6.27 -3.63 -8.19
CA LYS A 21 -5.61 -3.30 -9.46
C LYS A 21 -4.21 -3.90 -9.57
N LEU A 22 -3.43 -3.86 -8.49
CA LEU A 22 -2.08 -4.45 -8.47
C LEU A 22 -2.12 -5.98 -8.59
N ILE A 23 -3.02 -6.65 -7.88
CA ILE A 23 -3.21 -8.10 -7.97
C ILE A 23 -3.58 -8.48 -9.41
N ALA A 24 -4.54 -7.79 -10.00
CA ALA A 24 -4.94 -8.03 -11.40
C ALA A 24 -3.81 -7.72 -12.39
N TYR A 25 -3.02 -6.67 -12.15
CA TYR A 25 -1.90 -6.29 -13.01
C TYR A 25 -0.76 -7.31 -12.97
N TYR A 26 -0.38 -7.77 -11.79
CA TYR A 26 0.69 -8.75 -11.66
C TYR A 26 0.25 -10.14 -12.12
N ASN A 27 -1.01 -10.52 -11.88
CA ASN A 27 -1.58 -11.81 -12.24
C ASN A 27 -0.62 -12.98 -11.89
N ASP A 28 -0.12 -12.96 -10.66
CA ASP A 28 0.89 -13.85 -10.15
C ASP A 28 0.23 -14.82 -9.15
N PRO A 29 0.16 -16.12 -9.42
CA PRO A 29 -0.51 -17.08 -8.56
C PRO A 29 0.19 -17.25 -7.20
N ASP A 30 1.48 -16.90 -7.11
CA ASP A 30 2.26 -17.01 -5.87
C ASP A 30 2.19 -15.73 -5.02
N LEU A 31 1.45 -14.71 -5.47
CA LEU A 31 1.29 -13.45 -4.76
C LEU A 31 0.27 -13.57 -3.63
N SER A 32 0.72 -13.50 -2.39
CA SER A 32 -0.16 -13.51 -1.21
C SER A 32 -0.79 -12.14 -0.99
N TYR A 33 -2.10 -12.09 -0.77
CA TYR A 33 -2.78 -10.92 -0.23
C TYR A 33 -2.87 -11.05 1.29
N LEU A 34 -2.39 -10.02 1.99
CA LEU A 34 -2.46 -9.91 3.45
C LEU A 34 -3.33 -8.71 3.81
N HIS A 35 -4.25 -8.90 4.74
CA HIS A 35 -5.07 -7.82 5.28
C HIS A 35 -5.04 -7.87 6.80
N PHE A 36 -4.76 -6.72 7.44
CA PHE A 36 -4.72 -6.60 8.88
C PHE A 36 -5.71 -5.55 9.35
N SER A 37 -6.40 -5.85 10.44
CA SER A 37 -7.32 -4.94 11.11
C SER A 37 -6.93 -4.77 12.58
N TYR A 38 -7.42 -3.72 13.22
CA TYR A 38 -7.18 -3.48 14.64
C TYR A 38 -7.72 -4.60 15.57
N ARG A 39 -8.55 -5.51 15.02
CA ARG A 39 -9.09 -6.68 15.74
C ARG A 39 -8.13 -7.86 15.75
N ASP A 40 -7.13 -7.83 14.89
CA ASP A 40 -6.12 -8.87 14.84
C ASP A 40 -5.15 -8.70 16.00
N ARG A 41 -4.78 -9.81 16.63
CA ARG A 41 -3.77 -9.80 17.68
C ARG A 41 -2.39 -9.71 17.04
N THR A 42 -1.92 -8.49 16.83
CA THR A 42 -0.69 -8.18 16.12
C THR A 42 0.35 -7.62 17.08
N ASP A 43 1.45 -8.34 17.24
CA ASP A 43 2.63 -7.91 17.99
C ASP A 43 3.86 -7.88 17.08
N TYR A 44 5.01 -7.56 17.64
CA TYR A 44 6.27 -7.51 16.89
C TYR A 44 6.58 -8.81 16.16
N ASP A 45 6.48 -9.96 16.83
CA ASP A 45 6.85 -11.27 16.25
C ASP A 45 5.89 -11.63 15.11
N PHE A 46 4.62 -11.30 15.24
CA PHE A 46 3.64 -11.48 14.17
C PHE A 46 4.03 -10.67 12.92
N TYR A 47 4.23 -9.36 13.07
CA TYR A 47 4.60 -8.52 11.92
C TYR A 47 5.94 -8.93 11.33
N ASN A 48 6.93 -9.22 12.16
CA ASN A 48 8.23 -9.67 11.72
C ASN A 48 8.16 -10.96 10.88
N THR A 49 7.33 -11.93 11.30
CA THR A 49 7.07 -13.18 10.57
C THR A 49 6.36 -12.93 9.23
N MET A 50 5.40 -12.00 9.20
CA MET A 50 4.69 -11.67 7.95
C MET A 50 5.61 -11.04 6.90
N LEU A 51 6.64 -10.29 7.31
CA LEU A 51 7.66 -9.73 6.40
C LEU A 51 8.55 -10.81 5.76
N ASP A 52 8.66 -12.02 6.34
CA ASP A 52 9.46 -13.11 5.78
C ASP A 52 8.80 -13.81 4.58
N LYS A 53 7.51 -13.57 4.31
CA LYS A 53 6.85 -14.10 3.11
C LYS A 53 7.55 -13.63 1.84
N GLU A 54 7.69 -14.52 0.86
CA GLU A 54 8.45 -14.22 -0.37
C GLU A 54 7.78 -13.21 -1.28
N ASN A 55 6.46 -13.35 -1.48
CA ASN A 55 5.65 -12.47 -2.33
C ASN A 55 4.38 -12.07 -1.60
N PHE A 56 4.20 -10.77 -1.37
CA PHE A 56 2.95 -10.29 -0.79
C PHE A 56 2.61 -8.86 -1.18
N ILE A 57 1.32 -8.57 -1.16
CA ILE A 57 0.76 -7.22 -1.05
C ILE A 57 -0.06 -7.19 0.24
N SER A 58 0.27 -6.25 1.11
CA SER A 58 -0.44 -6.06 2.38
C SER A 58 -1.34 -4.82 2.32
N ASP A 59 -2.62 -5.00 2.69
CA ASP A 59 -3.56 -3.92 3.02
C ASP A 59 -3.46 -3.66 4.52
N ARG A 60 -2.80 -2.56 4.86
CA ARG A 60 -2.31 -2.23 6.21
C ARG A 60 -1.17 -3.16 6.67
N HIS A 61 -0.42 -2.70 7.66
CA HIS A 61 0.61 -3.47 8.35
C HIS A 61 0.97 -2.73 9.66
N PHE A 62 2.19 -2.90 10.16
CA PHE A 62 2.67 -2.31 11.41
C PHE A 62 2.67 -0.77 11.45
N ILE A 63 2.50 -0.09 10.33
CA ILE A 63 2.44 1.40 10.27
C ILE A 63 1.23 1.92 11.05
N ASP A 64 0.11 1.23 10.98
CA ASP A 64 -1.12 1.55 11.71
C ASP A 64 -0.92 1.61 13.23
N GLU A 65 0.01 0.81 13.77
CA GLU A 65 0.27 0.70 15.20
C GLU A 65 0.86 1.98 15.84
N ILE A 66 1.31 2.92 15.02
CA ILE A 66 1.75 4.23 15.50
C ILE A 66 0.61 5.25 15.46
N ILE A 67 -0.25 5.18 14.46
CA ILE A 67 -1.24 6.22 14.17
C ILE A 67 -2.52 6.02 14.94
N TYR A 68 -3.15 4.86 14.79
CA TYR A 68 -4.47 4.63 15.37
C TYR A 68 -4.48 4.59 16.89
N PRO A 69 -3.51 3.96 17.58
CA PRO A 69 -3.43 4.03 19.04
C PRO A 69 -3.28 5.47 19.56
N LEU A 70 -2.46 6.29 18.91
CA LEU A 70 -2.27 7.69 19.28
C LEU A 70 -3.55 8.51 19.11
N ILE A 71 -4.29 8.32 18.01
CA ILE A 71 -5.50 9.10 17.71
C ILE A 71 -6.65 8.71 18.63
N PHE A 72 -6.80 7.41 18.88
CA PHE A 72 -7.92 6.86 19.64
C PHE A 72 -7.60 6.63 21.13
N ASN A 73 -6.44 7.10 21.61
CA ASN A 73 -5.96 6.90 22.97
C ASN A 73 -6.02 5.42 23.41
N ARG A 74 -5.53 4.54 22.53
CA ARG A 74 -5.47 3.09 22.77
C ARG A 74 -4.02 2.67 23.04
N LYS A 75 -3.86 1.52 23.70
CA LYS A 75 -2.53 0.92 23.86
C LYS A 75 -2.00 0.47 22.52
N ALA A 76 -0.79 0.89 22.15
CA ALA A 76 -0.10 0.37 20.99
C ALA A 76 0.41 -1.06 21.27
N ASN A 77 0.39 -1.91 20.23
CA ASN A 77 0.94 -3.26 20.30
C ASN A 77 2.45 -3.28 20.01
N LEU A 78 2.98 -2.21 19.46
CA LEU A 78 4.40 -2.01 19.18
C LEU A 78 4.94 -0.83 19.99
N ASN A 79 6.14 -0.96 20.51
CA ASN A 79 6.91 0.18 21.01
C ASN A 79 7.78 0.79 19.90
N THR A 80 8.40 1.92 20.17
CA THR A 80 9.22 2.67 19.19
C THR A 80 10.39 1.88 18.65
N ASP A 81 11.06 1.08 19.50
CA ASP A 81 12.23 0.28 19.08
C ASP A 81 11.81 -0.89 18.18
N GLU A 82 10.70 -1.54 18.49
CA GLU A 82 10.12 -2.60 17.66
C GLU A 82 9.69 -2.07 16.31
N PHE A 83 9.04 -0.92 16.27
CA PHE A 83 8.67 -0.25 15.01
C PHE A 83 9.91 0.09 14.17
N ALA A 84 10.96 0.65 14.79
CA ALA A 84 12.21 0.96 14.10
C ALA A 84 12.89 -0.28 13.52
N LYS A 85 12.87 -1.41 14.25
CA LYS A 85 13.41 -2.70 13.75
C LYS A 85 12.65 -3.22 12.54
N LEU A 86 11.31 -3.10 12.52
CA LEU A 86 10.50 -3.51 11.36
C LEU A 86 10.77 -2.63 10.15
N LEU A 87 10.92 -1.32 10.33
CA LEU A 87 11.33 -0.41 9.25
C LEU A 87 12.72 -0.75 8.69
N ASP A 88 13.68 -1.01 9.57
CA ASP A 88 15.04 -1.40 9.17
C ASP A 88 15.04 -2.72 8.37
N LYS A 89 14.24 -3.72 8.79
CA LYS A 89 14.04 -4.95 8.04
C LYS A 89 13.45 -4.68 6.67
N CYS A 90 12.42 -3.84 6.58
CA CYS A 90 11.82 -3.46 5.30
C CYS A 90 12.85 -2.83 4.35
N ASN A 91 13.70 -1.94 4.86
CA ASN A 91 14.76 -1.31 4.08
C ASN A 91 15.80 -2.34 3.60
N LYS A 92 16.30 -3.21 4.49
CA LYS A 92 17.28 -4.25 4.16
C LYS A 92 16.77 -5.25 3.13
N GLU A 93 15.51 -5.62 3.20
CA GLU A 93 14.89 -6.59 2.30
C GLU A 93 14.23 -5.95 1.07
N ASN A 94 14.37 -4.63 0.89
CA ASN A 94 13.76 -3.87 -0.20
C ASN A 94 12.23 -4.03 -0.26
N ILE A 95 11.57 -4.17 0.89
CA ILE A 95 10.12 -4.17 1.00
C ILE A 95 9.62 -2.75 0.75
N LYS A 96 8.72 -2.58 -0.20
CA LYS A 96 8.18 -1.27 -0.54
C LYS A 96 7.06 -0.89 0.41
N ILE A 97 7.23 0.23 1.11
CA ILE A 97 6.16 0.81 1.93
C ILE A 97 5.57 2.00 1.17
N ILE A 98 4.28 1.96 0.95
CA ILE A 98 3.51 2.99 0.25
C ILE A 98 2.47 3.54 1.21
N ILE A 99 2.52 4.84 1.44
CA ILE A 99 1.49 5.56 2.19
C ILE A 99 0.55 6.23 1.20
N LEU A 100 -0.71 5.78 1.21
CA LEU A 100 -1.75 6.40 0.40
C LEU A 100 -2.42 7.54 1.16
N ILE A 101 -2.45 8.67 0.52
CA ILE A 101 -3.21 9.84 0.95
C ILE A 101 -4.20 10.25 -0.13
N THR A 102 -5.08 11.17 0.20
CA THR A 102 -5.89 11.87 -0.78
C THR A 102 -6.20 13.28 -0.30
N ASP A 103 -6.62 14.14 -1.22
CA ASP A 103 -7.02 15.50 -0.87
C ASP A 103 -8.14 15.47 0.20
N PRO A 104 -8.07 16.33 1.24
CA PRO A 104 -9.08 16.38 2.28
C PRO A 104 -10.52 16.53 1.77
N SER A 105 -10.74 17.31 0.71
CA SER A 105 -12.06 17.50 0.12
C SER A 105 -12.59 16.22 -0.56
N GLU A 106 -11.70 15.47 -1.23
CA GLU A 106 -12.04 14.17 -1.82
C GLU A 106 -12.30 13.12 -0.75
N LEU A 107 -11.55 13.15 0.35
CA LEU A 107 -11.74 12.25 1.48
C LEU A 107 -13.13 12.42 2.09
N LEU A 108 -13.54 13.67 2.31
CA LEU A 108 -14.87 14.00 2.84
C LEU A 108 -16.00 13.59 1.88
N LYS A 109 -15.81 13.75 0.57
CA LYS A 109 -16.79 13.29 -0.44
C LYS A 109 -16.96 11.76 -0.47
N ARG A 110 -15.90 11.01 -0.15
CA ARG A 110 -15.92 9.54 -0.10
C ARG A 110 -16.49 8.99 1.20
N MET A 111 -16.68 9.85 2.20
CA MET A 111 -17.22 9.45 3.51
C MET A 111 -18.66 8.96 3.36
N ARG A 112 -18.96 7.79 3.94
CA ARG A 112 -20.26 7.14 3.90
C ARG A 112 -20.97 7.25 5.24
N ASP A 113 -22.27 7.06 5.21
CA ASP A 113 -23.05 7.08 6.46
C ASP A 113 -22.79 5.87 7.35
N GLU A 114 -22.36 4.75 6.77
CA GLU A 114 -22.04 3.51 7.48
C GLU A 114 -20.66 3.52 8.16
N GLU A 115 -19.78 4.52 7.88
CA GLU A 115 -18.47 4.58 8.52
C GLU A 115 -18.59 4.73 10.04
N GLU A 116 -17.69 4.07 10.77
CA GLU A 116 -17.65 4.16 12.23
C GLU A 116 -17.50 5.62 12.70
N PRO A 117 -18.29 6.07 13.70
CA PRO A 117 -18.26 7.47 14.15
C PRO A 117 -16.86 7.95 14.56
N GLU A 118 -16.05 7.08 15.16
CA GLU A 118 -14.66 7.41 15.53
C GLU A 118 -13.81 7.74 14.29
N ILE A 119 -13.98 7.00 13.20
CA ILE A 119 -13.29 7.24 11.93
C ILE A 119 -13.77 8.55 11.32
N LYS A 120 -15.11 8.76 11.21
CA LYS A 120 -15.68 10.00 10.68
C LYS A 120 -15.11 11.23 11.36
N ASN A 121 -15.12 11.24 12.70
CA ASN A 121 -14.70 12.38 13.52
C ASN A 121 -13.19 12.66 13.43
N ASN A 122 -12.38 11.66 13.07
CA ASN A 122 -10.93 11.76 13.04
C ASN A 122 -10.31 11.62 11.65
N LEU A 123 -11.10 11.46 10.61
CA LEU A 123 -10.64 11.13 9.25
C LEU A 123 -9.53 12.05 8.75
N LEU A 124 -9.71 13.36 8.84
CA LEU A 124 -8.71 14.34 8.43
C LEU A 124 -7.46 14.31 9.31
N LYS A 125 -7.64 14.08 10.61
CA LYS A 125 -6.51 13.94 11.55
C LYS A 125 -5.70 12.69 11.24
N ILE A 126 -6.36 11.57 10.95
CA ILE A 126 -5.72 10.32 10.55
C ILE A 126 -4.91 10.54 9.26
N ASN A 127 -5.52 11.12 8.21
CA ASN A 127 -4.84 11.39 6.94
C ASN A 127 -3.61 12.28 7.12
N LYS A 128 -3.73 13.33 7.93
CA LYS A 128 -2.60 14.21 8.27
C LYS A 128 -1.51 13.45 9.04
N SER A 129 -1.87 12.59 9.97
CA SER A 129 -0.90 11.80 10.74
C SER A 129 -0.10 10.84 9.87
N PHE A 130 -0.71 10.22 8.86
CA PHE A 130 0.01 9.43 7.86
C PHE A 130 1.01 10.27 7.04
N ILE A 131 0.64 11.49 6.66
CA ILE A 131 1.53 12.43 5.96
C ILE A 131 2.72 12.79 6.85
N ASP A 132 2.48 13.14 8.10
CA ASP A 132 3.52 13.54 9.04
C ASP A 132 4.47 12.37 9.36
N LEU A 133 3.93 11.17 9.57
CA LEU A 133 4.72 9.95 9.77
C LEU A 133 5.55 9.61 8.54
N ALA A 134 4.97 9.68 7.34
CA ALA A 134 5.70 9.42 6.12
C ALA A 134 6.87 10.38 5.92
N LYS A 135 6.70 11.66 6.23
CA LYS A 135 7.78 12.65 6.22
C LYS A 135 8.87 12.33 7.23
N HIS A 136 8.47 11.95 8.46
CA HIS A 136 9.42 11.67 9.54
C HIS A 136 10.33 10.48 9.21
N TYR A 137 9.78 9.42 8.63
CA TYR A 137 10.50 8.19 8.30
C TYR A 137 10.92 8.10 6.84
N ASN A 138 10.75 9.17 6.06
CA ASN A 138 11.07 9.23 4.61
C ASN A 138 10.42 8.09 3.81
N LEU A 139 9.14 7.80 4.08
CA LEU A 139 8.36 6.81 3.36
C LEU A 139 7.78 7.39 2.08
N GLN A 140 7.56 6.53 1.08
CA GLN A 140 6.94 6.94 -0.18
C GLN A 140 5.46 7.24 0.01
N VAL A 141 5.04 8.40 -0.44
CA VAL A 141 3.64 8.84 -0.44
C VAL A 141 3.11 8.89 -1.86
N PHE A 142 1.88 8.44 -2.05
CA PHE A 142 1.11 8.67 -3.28
C PHE A 142 -0.25 9.27 -2.93
N ASP A 143 -0.61 10.34 -3.63
CA ASP A 143 -1.91 11.00 -3.51
C ASP A 143 -2.86 10.42 -4.57
N THR A 144 -3.85 9.65 -4.13
CA THR A 144 -4.78 8.97 -5.05
C THR A 144 -5.70 9.91 -5.83
N SER A 145 -5.68 11.21 -5.53
CA SER A 145 -6.37 12.24 -6.33
C SER A 145 -5.50 12.80 -7.47
N LYS A 146 -4.18 12.51 -7.47
CA LYS A 146 -3.21 13.11 -8.40
C LYS A 146 -2.32 12.07 -9.09
N ASP A 147 -1.87 11.07 -8.33
CA ASP A 147 -0.92 10.08 -8.83
C ASP A 147 -1.60 9.00 -9.66
N SER A 148 -0.97 8.62 -10.76
CA SER A 148 -1.47 7.56 -11.61
C SER A 148 -1.09 6.17 -11.08
N PHE A 149 -1.84 5.16 -11.50
CA PHE A 149 -1.53 3.75 -11.22
C PHE A 149 -0.14 3.36 -11.74
N GLU A 150 0.23 3.86 -12.91
CA GLU A 150 1.52 3.61 -13.56
C GLU A 150 2.70 4.12 -12.73
N ASN A 151 2.55 5.27 -12.07
CA ASN A 151 3.57 5.83 -11.19
C ASN A 151 3.82 4.89 -9.99
N ILE A 152 2.75 4.35 -9.41
CA ILE A 152 2.85 3.40 -8.30
C ILE A 152 3.51 2.09 -8.75
N VAL A 153 3.09 1.55 -9.89
CA VAL A 153 3.69 0.34 -10.48
C VAL A 153 5.18 0.54 -10.77
N ALA A 154 5.55 1.70 -11.32
CA ALA A 154 6.95 2.02 -11.58
C ALA A 154 7.80 2.07 -10.29
N TYR A 155 7.26 2.63 -9.21
CA TYR A 155 7.93 2.64 -7.91
C TYR A 155 8.13 1.24 -7.32
N ILE A 156 7.15 0.37 -7.43
CA ILE A 156 7.23 -1.02 -6.96
C ILE A 156 8.30 -1.83 -7.73
N GLY A 157 8.77 -1.33 -8.88
CA GLY A 157 9.74 -2.02 -9.72
C GLY A 157 9.10 -2.83 -10.84
N GLY A 158 7.87 -2.52 -11.18
CA GLY A 158 7.14 -3.08 -12.31
C GLY A 158 7.66 -2.59 -13.66
N LYS A 159 8.90 -2.90 -14.02
CA LYS A 159 9.30 -2.74 -15.43
C LYS A 159 8.47 -3.67 -16.28
N ASN A 160 7.69 -3.07 -17.18
CA ASN A 160 6.82 -3.67 -18.17
C ASN A 160 7.56 -4.62 -19.14
N GLU A 161 8.01 -5.79 -18.71
CA GLU A 161 8.46 -6.82 -19.64
C GLU A 161 7.29 -7.39 -20.45
N ARG A 162 6.05 -7.37 -19.91
CA ARG A 162 4.86 -7.84 -20.64
C ARG A 162 4.40 -6.89 -21.74
N ASN A 163 4.56 -5.58 -21.60
CA ASN A 163 4.20 -4.63 -22.66
C ASN A 163 5.17 -4.69 -23.86
N LYS A 164 6.46 -5.03 -23.66
CA LYS A 164 7.37 -5.28 -24.77
C LYS A 164 6.97 -6.49 -25.59
N SER A 165 6.52 -7.58 -24.98
CA SER A 165 6.12 -8.80 -25.71
C SER A 165 4.78 -8.62 -26.44
N ASN A 166 3.84 -7.87 -25.90
CA ASN A 166 2.56 -7.59 -26.55
C ASN A 166 2.69 -6.54 -27.67
N MET A 167 3.53 -5.52 -27.49
CA MET A 167 3.84 -4.55 -28.55
C MET A 167 4.60 -5.19 -29.71
N SER A 168 5.57 -6.05 -29.43
CA SER A 168 6.28 -6.80 -30.49
C SER A 168 5.36 -7.77 -31.24
N LYS A 169 4.42 -8.43 -30.54
CA LYS A 169 3.40 -9.29 -31.18
C LYS A 169 2.37 -8.49 -31.98
N GLN A 170 2.00 -7.29 -31.57
CA GLN A 170 1.12 -6.41 -32.36
C GLN A 170 1.83 -5.83 -33.58
N ILE A 171 3.09 -5.46 -33.47
CA ILE A 171 3.90 -4.97 -34.60
C ILE A 171 4.11 -6.10 -35.63
N SER A 172 4.44 -7.33 -35.21
CA SER A 172 4.60 -8.46 -36.07
C SER A 172 3.29 -8.91 -36.76
N ARG A 173 2.14 -8.70 -36.15
CA ARG A 173 0.81 -8.95 -36.77
C ARG A 173 0.40 -7.87 -37.76
N LYS A 174 0.78 -6.61 -37.52
CA LYS A 174 0.53 -5.53 -38.50
C LYS A 174 1.43 -5.64 -39.73
N SER A 175 2.71 -5.99 -39.56
CA SER A 175 3.62 -6.15 -40.71
C SER A 175 3.21 -7.30 -41.67
N ARG A 176 2.61 -8.39 -41.14
CA ARG A 176 2.07 -9.49 -41.96
C ARG A 176 0.78 -9.17 -42.72
N ARG A 177 0.08 -8.06 -42.38
CA ARG A 177 -1.14 -7.63 -43.11
C ARG A 177 -0.86 -6.71 -44.31
N PHE A 178 0.35 -6.19 -44.44
CA PHE A 178 0.76 -5.31 -45.56
C PHE A 178 1.64 -6.01 -46.57
N SER A 179 1.80 -7.35 -46.45
CA SER A 179 2.59 -8.18 -47.39
C SER A 179 1.73 -9.18 -48.20
N LYS A 180 0.49 -8.80 -48.50
CA LYS A 180 -0.38 -9.52 -49.40
C LYS A 180 -1.02 -8.56 -50.40
#